data_7e23fab1221476a20aab4fbaacb56a87
#
_entry.id   7e23fab1221476a20aab4fbaacb56a87
#
_cell.length_a   1.000
_cell.length_b   1.000
_cell.length_c   1.000
_cell.angle_alpha   90.00
_cell.angle_beta   90.00
_cell.angle_gamma   90.00
#
_symmetry.space_group_name_H-M   'P 1'
#
loop_
_entity.id
_entity.type
_entity.pdbx_description
1 polymer ?
#
loop_
_entity_poly.entity_id
_entity_poly.type
_entity_poly.pdbx_seq_one_letter_code
_entity_poly.pdbx_strand_id
1 'polypeptide(L)'
;MDTYLVISEHTEAECTRALQYFHEYHEGYLTKFWWGCIDHDHNGYAIIEAENHDHAKMSVPPLVRDKTRTIKLIHFSQMANHPK
;
A
#
# COMPACT_ATOMS: atom_id res chain seq x y z
N MET A 1 5.06 1.55 16.69
CA MET A 1 4.38 1.38 15.38
C MET A 1 4.89 0.13 14.69
N ASP A 2 4.03 -0.47 13.91
CA ASP A 2 4.38 -1.65 13.13
C ASP A 2 4.61 -1.29 11.67
N THR A 3 5.28 -2.17 10.95
CA THR A 3 5.57 -1.99 9.53
C THR A 3 4.56 -2.77 8.71
N TYR A 4 4.01 -2.14 7.68
CA TYR A 4 3.00 -2.75 6.81
C TYR A 4 3.37 -2.61 5.35
N LEU A 5 3.17 -3.69 4.59
CA LEU A 5 3.13 -3.63 3.14
C LEU A 5 1.70 -3.27 2.74
N VAL A 6 1.54 -2.18 2.03
CA VAL A 6 0.23 -1.73 1.53
C VAL A 6 0.18 -2.02 0.04
N ILE A 7 -0.86 -2.74 -0.38
CA ILE A 7 -1.05 -3.13 -1.78
C ILE A 7 -2.36 -2.53 -2.26
N SER A 8 -2.26 -1.55 -3.16
CA SER A 8 -3.43 -0.91 -3.78
C SER A 8 -3.69 -1.59 -5.12
N GLU A 9 -4.75 -2.39 -5.19
CA GLU A 9 -5.10 -3.15 -6.39
C GLU A 9 -6.01 -2.32 -7.30
N HIS A 10 -5.77 -2.40 -8.61
CA HIS A 10 -6.62 -1.79 -9.61
C HIS A 10 -6.47 -2.53 -10.94
N THR A 11 -7.47 -2.41 -11.81
CA THR A 11 -7.41 -3.01 -13.13
C THR A 11 -6.62 -2.11 -14.08
N GLU A 12 -6.24 -2.68 -15.25
CA GLU A 12 -5.57 -1.90 -16.29
C GLU A 12 -6.40 -0.67 -16.68
N ALA A 13 -7.71 -0.84 -16.81
CA ALA A 13 -8.60 0.26 -17.17
C ALA A 13 -8.66 1.34 -16.10
N GLU A 14 -8.39 0.99 -14.84
CA GLU A 14 -8.43 1.92 -13.71
C GLU A 14 -7.09 2.57 -13.41
N CYS A 15 -6.02 2.13 -14.06
CA CYS A 15 -4.65 2.53 -13.71
C CYS A 15 -4.47 4.04 -13.66
N THR A 16 -4.81 4.74 -14.74
CA THR A 16 -4.66 6.20 -14.82
C THR A 16 -5.50 6.91 -13.77
N ARG A 17 -6.72 6.42 -13.56
CA ARG A 17 -7.62 7.00 -12.56
C ARG A 17 -7.10 6.80 -11.15
N ALA A 18 -6.55 5.62 -10.86
CA ALA A 18 -5.97 5.35 -9.56
C ALA A 18 -4.80 6.28 -9.25
N LEU A 19 -3.92 6.49 -10.21
CA LEU A 19 -2.80 7.42 -10.06
C LEU A 19 -3.29 8.84 -9.80
N GLN A 20 -4.34 9.27 -10.51
CA GLN A 20 -4.94 10.57 -10.32
C GLN A 20 -5.52 10.73 -8.92
N TYR A 21 -6.21 9.71 -8.41
CA TYR A 21 -6.76 9.72 -7.05
C TYR A 21 -5.67 9.86 -6.00
N PHE A 22 -4.55 9.16 -6.17
CA PHE A 22 -3.43 9.28 -5.26
C PHE A 22 -2.84 10.69 -5.29
N HIS A 23 -2.69 11.25 -6.47
CA HIS A 23 -2.17 12.61 -6.63
C HIS A 23 -3.06 13.64 -5.93
N GLU A 24 -4.38 13.51 -6.11
CA GLU A 24 -5.35 14.43 -5.51
C GLU A 24 -5.45 14.27 -4.00
N TYR A 25 -5.32 13.04 -3.51
CA TYR A 25 -5.42 12.75 -2.08
C TYR A 25 -4.20 13.31 -1.33
N HIS A 26 -3.01 12.93 -1.75
CA HIS A 26 -1.78 13.41 -1.16
C HIS A 26 -0.61 13.07 -2.08
N GLU A 27 -0.02 14.08 -2.68
CA GLU A 27 1.06 13.88 -3.65
C GLU A 27 2.23 13.09 -3.08
N GLY A 28 2.55 13.28 -1.79
CA GLY A 28 3.59 12.52 -1.12
C GLY A 28 3.36 11.02 -1.14
N TYR A 29 2.12 10.59 -1.06
CA TYR A 29 1.80 9.16 -1.12
C TYR A 29 1.93 8.62 -2.54
N LEU A 30 1.62 9.43 -3.55
CA LEU A 30 1.81 9.02 -4.94
C LEU A 30 3.27 8.64 -5.19
N THR A 31 4.20 9.45 -4.71
CA THR A 31 5.63 9.21 -4.88
C THR A 31 6.17 8.14 -3.92
N LYS A 32 5.48 7.88 -2.84
CA LYS A 32 5.88 6.87 -1.85
C LYS A 32 5.56 5.45 -2.32
N PHE A 33 4.54 5.30 -3.15
CA PHE A 33 4.16 4.01 -3.70
C PHE A 33 5.02 3.64 -4.89
N TRP A 34 5.30 2.35 -5.02
CA TRP A 34 5.95 1.76 -6.18
C TRP A 34 4.87 1.16 -7.05
N TRP A 35 4.93 1.42 -8.35
CA TRP A 35 3.87 1.04 -9.28
C TRP A 35 4.37 0.00 -10.27
N GLY A 36 3.66 -1.12 -10.37
CA GLY A 36 4.04 -2.22 -11.23
C GLY A 36 3.52 -2.15 -12.66
N CYS A 37 2.88 -1.04 -13.04
CA CYS A 37 2.19 -0.91 -14.33
C CYS A 37 3.11 -1.17 -15.54
N ILE A 38 4.38 -0.81 -15.45
CA ILE A 38 5.34 -1.01 -16.54
C ILE A 38 5.59 -2.50 -16.82
N ASP A 39 5.36 -3.34 -15.82
CA ASP A 39 5.54 -4.79 -15.93
C ASP A 39 4.18 -5.52 -15.93
N HIS A 40 3.12 -4.83 -16.30
CA HIS A 40 1.76 -5.35 -16.40
C HIS A 40 1.15 -5.80 -15.06
N ASP A 41 1.76 -5.37 -13.96
CA ASP A 41 1.20 -5.58 -12.63
C ASP A 41 0.55 -4.28 -12.17
N HIS A 42 -0.77 -4.20 -12.29
CA HIS A 42 -1.52 -2.97 -12.05
C HIS A 42 -1.81 -2.75 -10.56
N ASN A 43 -0.78 -2.87 -9.74
CA ASN A 43 -0.87 -2.63 -8.31
C ASN A 43 0.13 -1.55 -7.89
N GLY A 44 -0.23 -0.82 -6.84
CA GLY A 44 0.70 0.06 -6.15
C GLY A 44 1.16 -0.60 -4.87
N TYR A 45 2.43 -0.45 -4.53
CA TYR A 45 3.04 -1.07 -3.35
C TYR A 45 3.77 -0.02 -2.53
N ALA A 46 3.59 -0.06 -1.22
CA ALA A 46 4.34 0.80 -0.31
C ALA A 46 4.62 0.07 0.99
N ILE A 47 5.74 0.40 1.63
CA ILE A 47 6.05 -0.07 2.97
C ILE A 47 5.94 1.14 3.88
N ILE A 48 5.04 1.10 4.84
CA ILE A 48 4.77 2.21 5.75
C ILE A 48 4.71 1.74 7.20
N GLU A 49 4.90 2.67 8.11
CA GLU A 49 4.71 2.44 9.54
C GLU A 49 3.34 2.95 9.95
N ALA A 50 2.61 2.16 10.71
CA ALA A 50 1.27 2.50 11.17
C ALA A 50 0.95 1.78 12.47
N GLU A 51 -0.07 2.26 13.17
CA GLU A 51 -0.51 1.68 14.43
C GLU A 51 -1.22 0.33 14.26
N ASN A 52 -1.94 0.18 13.15
CA ASN A 52 -2.72 -1.03 12.86
C ASN A 52 -3.03 -1.08 11.36
N HIS A 53 -3.72 -2.14 10.93
CA HIS A 53 -4.10 -2.32 9.53
C HIS A 53 -4.95 -1.17 8.99
N ASP A 54 -5.93 -0.72 9.77
CA ASP A 54 -6.82 0.37 9.32
C ASP A 54 -6.06 1.67 9.15
N HIS A 55 -5.13 1.97 10.06
CA HIS A 55 -4.27 3.15 9.95
C HIS A 55 -3.39 3.05 8.69
N ALA A 56 -2.85 1.87 8.40
CA ALA A 56 -2.05 1.64 7.20
C ALA A 56 -2.85 1.91 5.93
N LYS A 57 -4.13 1.52 5.89
CA LYS A 57 -4.99 1.77 4.73
C LYS A 57 -5.25 3.25 4.48
N MET A 58 -5.07 4.10 5.48
CA MET A 58 -5.28 5.54 5.31
C MET A 58 -4.23 6.20 4.43
N SER A 59 -3.15 5.50 4.07
CA SER A 59 -2.19 5.97 3.06
C SER A 59 -2.76 5.93 1.66
N VAL A 60 -3.89 5.25 1.47
CA VAL A 60 -4.56 5.06 0.18
C VAL A 60 -5.79 5.97 0.11
N PRO A 61 -6.06 6.62 -1.05
CA PRO A 61 -7.26 7.44 -1.20
C PRO A 61 -8.54 6.67 -0.88
N PRO A 62 -9.54 7.31 -0.24
CA PRO A 62 -10.79 6.62 0.13
C PRO A 62 -11.48 5.90 -1.02
N LEU A 63 -11.41 6.46 -2.24
CA LEU A 63 -12.12 5.92 -3.40
C LEU A 63 -11.59 4.56 -3.88
N VAL A 64 -10.35 4.21 -3.52
CA VAL A 64 -9.75 2.93 -3.91
C VAL A 64 -9.35 2.09 -2.70
N ARG A 65 -9.76 2.51 -1.51
CA ARG A 65 -9.35 1.90 -0.25
C ARG A 65 -9.94 0.51 -0.05
N ASP A 66 -11.12 0.25 -0.60
CA ASP A 66 -11.79 -1.04 -0.52
C ASP A 66 -11.05 -2.15 -1.27
N LYS A 67 -10.21 -1.78 -2.24
CA LYS A 67 -9.40 -2.74 -2.99
C LYS A 67 -7.96 -2.79 -2.47
N THR A 68 -7.74 -2.31 -1.26
CA THR A 68 -6.41 -2.25 -0.67
C THR A 68 -6.24 -3.35 0.36
N ARG A 69 -5.11 -4.05 0.28
CA ARG A 69 -4.71 -5.03 1.29
C ARG A 69 -3.52 -4.50 2.07
N THR A 70 -3.45 -4.88 3.33
CA THR A 70 -2.29 -4.55 4.17
C THR A 70 -1.77 -5.82 4.80
N ILE A 71 -0.44 -5.95 4.80
CA ILE A 71 0.24 -7.11 5.36
C ILE A 71 1.26 -6.61 6.39
N LYS A 72 1.12 -7.06 7.61
CA LYS A 72 2.08 -6.71 8.65
C LYS A 72 3.38 -7.45 8.40
N LEU A 73 4.48 -6.72 8.42
CA LEU A 73 5.81 -7.24 8.14
C LEU A 73 6.68 -7.17 9.39
N ILE A 74 7.53 -8.18 9.55
CA ILE A 74 8.59 -8.15 10.57
C ILE A 74 9.88 -8.65 9.95
N HIS A 75 11.01 -8.25 10.53
CA HIS A 75 12.31 -8.75 10.11
C HIS A 75 12.51 -10.18 10.59
N PHE A 76 13.34 -10.92 9.89
CA PHE A 76 13.66 -12.29 10.27
C PHE A 76 14.15 -12.40 11.71
N SER A 77 14.95 -11.46 12.17
CA SER A 77 15.45 -11.44 13.54
C SER A 77 14.31 -11.36 14.57
N GLN A 78 13.22 -10.64 14.23
CA GLN A 78 12.05 -10.56 15.09
C GLN A 78 11.26 -11.88 15.08
N MET A 79 11.18 -12.53 13.93
CA MET A 79 10.53 -13.84 13.82
C MET A 79 11.19 -14.89 14.70
N ALA A 80 12.52 -14.89 14.76
CA ALA A 80 13.29 -15.85 15.55
C ALA A 80 12.98 -15.74 17.04
N ASN A 81 12.50 -14.59 17.50
CA ASN A 81 12.19 -14.34 18.91
C ASN A 81 10.69 -14.48 19.22
N HIS A 82 9.87 -14.81 18.24
CA HIS A 82 8.44 -14.98 18.44
C HIS A 82 8.11 -16.46 18.69
N PRO A 83 7.56 -16.78 19.85
CA PRO A 83 7.01 -18.12 20.05
C PRO A 83 5.78 -18.30 19.19
N LYS A 84 5.65 -19.44 18.61
CA LYS A 84 4.45 -19.74 17.83
C LYS A 84 3.35 -20.29 18.73
#